data_02bb13ce9060d1417ac4ef3c44e41bd4
#
_entry.id   02bb13ce9060d1417ac4ef3c44e41bd4
#
_cell.length_a   1.000
_cell.length_b   1.000
_cell.length_c   1.000
_cell.angle_alpha   90.00
_cell.angle_beta   90.00
_cell.angle_gamma   90.00
#
_symmetry.space_group_name_H-M   'P 1'
#
loop_
_entity.id
_entity.type
_entity.pdbx_description
1 polymer ?
#
loop_
_entity_poly.entity_id
_entity_poly.type
_entity_poly.pdbx_seq_one_letter_code
_entity_poly.pdbx_strand_id
1 'polypeptide(L)'
;MITALATIFVFGLIVFIHELGHFITAKMSGMQVDEFAIGFGTAIFKVQKGETLYSIRIIPLGGFNRIAGMTPDEPLNERSFYNKPAWKKFIVISAGAVFNFILAIVLFFGLNVTVGNLTYTNEPVIGNIIAGSSAEQAHLEANDRIITIDGKKISTWDDIRPSLQGTANHGVTVVVEREGKTIETTVIPKMEQDSPKIGIYPSFTRETYSIGESLSLAVSRTGQTIVAMVSGIYDMIRGTQAAELSGPVGISQMAGAIAQSGFAPLLSFAAFLSINLGVINLLPLPVLDGGHLIIILAEAITGRRLPAKALMYIQMIGVALMVALFLYVTTQDIFRLL
;
A
#
# COMPACT_ATOMS: atom_id res chain seq x y z
N MET A 1 4.32 -20.05 -3.41
CA MET A 1 3.47 -20.20 -2.22
C MET A 1 3.45 -18.89 -1.38
N ILE A 2 4.59 -18.33 -1.01
CA ILE A 2 4.69 -17.06 -0.22
C ILE A 2 3.93 -15.91 -0.89
N THR A 3 4.11 -15.71 -2.19
CA THR A 3 3.41 -14.67 -2.97
C THR A 3 1.90 -14.77 -2.84
N ALA A 4 1.33 -15.97 -3.02
CA ALA A 4 -0.13 -16.16 -2.91
C ALA A 4 -0.64 -15.87 -1.50
N LEU A 5 0.07 -16.34 -0.47
CA LEU A 5 -0.30 -16.07 0.93
C LEU A 5 -0.20 -14.59 1.27
N ALA A 6 0.87 -13.92 0.86
CA ALA A 6 1.05 -12.47 1.07
C ALA A 6 -0.05 -11.67 0.36
N THR A 7 -0.38 -12.03 -0.87
CA THR A 7 -1.45 -11.39 -1.66
C THR A 7 -2.81 -11.56 -0.97
N ILE A 8 -3.17 -12.78 -0.59
CA ILE A 8 -4.43 -13.06 0.12
C ILE A 8 -4.49 -12.31 1.45
N PHE A 9 -3.41 -12.30 2.20
CA PHE A 9 -3.33 -11.58 3.47
C PHE A 9 -3.53 -10.07 3.28
N VAL A 10 -2.76 -9.46 2.37
CA VAL A 10 -2.80 -8.00 2.16
C VAL A 10 -4.15 -7.57 1.62
N PHE A 11 -4.62 -8.14 0.50
CA PHE A 11 -5.91 -7.77 -0.08
C PHE A 11 -7.08 -8.14 0.82
N GLY A 12 -7.04 -9.32 1.45
CA GLY A 12 -8.07 -9.75 2.38
C GLY A 12 -8.23 -8.79 3.55
N LEU A 13 -7.11 -8.37 4.16
CA LEU A 13 -7.11 -7.41 5.27
C LEU A 13 -7.71 -6.06 4.86
N ILE A 14 -7.22 -5.50 3.74
CA ILE A 14 -7.60 -4.16 3.29
C ILE A 14 -9.08 -4.10 2.90
N VAL A 15 -9.54 -5.09 2.13
CA VAL A 15 -10.94 -5.14 1.70
C VAL A 15 -11.87 -5.47 2.86
N PHE A 16 -11.47 -6.38 3.75
CA PHE A 16 -12.25 -6.67 4.96
C PHE A 16 -12.51 -5.41 5.80
N ILE A 17 -11.47 -4.61 6.04
CA ILE A 17 -11.59 -3.37 6.83
C ILE A 17 -12.44 -2.32 6.09
N HIS A 18 -12.30 -2.23 4.77
CA HIS A 18 -13.14 -1.37 3.93
C HIS A 18 -14.62 -1.72 4.07
N GLU A 19 -14.98 -2.98 3.85
CA GLU A 19 -16.34 -3.47 3.97
C GLU A 19 -16.88 -3.36 5.40
N LEU A 20 -16.01 -3.57 6.40
CA LEU A 20 -16.35 -3.42 7.81
C LEU A 20 -16.75 -1.97 8.14
N GLY A 21 -16.10 -0.99 7.50
CA GLY A 21 -16.46 0.43 7.62
C GLY A 21 -17.91 0.70 7.20
N HIS A 22 -18.28 0.26 6.01
CA HIS A 22 -19.67 0.36 5.52
C HIS A 22 -20.66 -0.38 6.43
N PHE A 23 -20.31 -1.60 6.83
CA PHE A 23 -21.15 -2.44 7.67
C PHE A 23 -21.47 -1.79 9.02
N ILE A 24 -20.42 -1.38 9.75
CA ILE A 24 -20.57 -0.79 11.08
C ILE A 24 -21.42 0.49 11.00
N THR A 25 -21.08 1.38 10.07
CA THR A 25 -21.76 2.67 9.95
C THR A 25 -23.18 2.54 9.42
N ALA A 26 -23.48 1.56 8.56
CA ALA A 26 -24.85 1.24 8.15
C ALA A 26 -25.69 0.78 9.34
N LYS A 27 -25.17 -0.13 10.16
CA LYS A 27 -25.85 -0.59 11.39
C LYS A 27 -26.07 0.57 12.37
N MET A 28 -25.05 1.39 12.63
CA MET A 28 -25.16 2.57 13.51
C MET A 28 -26.14 3.61 12.97
N SER A 29 -26.29 3.71 11.65
CA SER A 29 -27.25 4.60 10.99
C SER A 29 -28.68 4.05 11.00
N GLY A 30 -28.90 2.85 11.56
CA GLY A 30 -30.20 2.16 11.59
C GLY A 30 -30.65 1.66 10.22
N MET A 31 -29.68 1.32 9.35
CA MET A 31 -29.94 0.64 8.08
C MET A 31 -29.94 -0.87 8.28
N GLN A 32 -30.74 -1.56 7.48
CA GLN A 32 -30.75 -3.01 7.43
C GLN A 32 -29.61 -3.49 6.54
N VAL A 33 -28.78 -4.41 7.03
CA VAL A 33 -27.74 -5.07 6.25
C VAL A 33 -28.11 -6.54 6.12
N ASP A 34 -28.45 -6.96 4.91
CA ASP A 34 -28.90 -8.32 4.62
C ASP A 34 -27.74 -9.30 4.55
N GLU A 35 -26.61 -8.89 3.98
CA GLU A 35 -25.43 -9.73 3.89
C GLU A 35 -24.13 -8.91 4.06
N PHE A 36 -23.20 -9.48 4.82
CA PHE A 36 -21.81 -9.08 4.91
C PHE A 36 -20.95 -10.23 4.40
N ALA A 37 -20.30 -10.05 3.27
CA ALA A 37 -19.54 -11.08 2.59
C ALA A 37 -18.06 -10.72 2.44
N ILE A 38 -17.20 -11.68 2.76
CA ILE A 38 -15.77 -11.63 2.45
C ILE A 38 -15.52 -12.53 1.24
N GLY A 39 -15.01 -11.95 0.15
CA GLY A 39 -14.78 -12.64 -1.11
C GLY A 39 -15.96 -12.61 -2.07
N PHE A 40 -15.77 -13.22 -3.22
CA PHE A 40 -16.77 -13.35 -4.28
C PHE A 40 -17.04 -14.82 -4.65
N GLY A 41 -18.08 -15.06 -5.42
CA GLY A 41 -18.48 -16.39 -5.89
C GLY A 41 -19.29 -17.19 -4.88
N THR A 42 -19.19 -18.52 -4.92
CA THR A 42 -19.95 -19.41 -4.04
C THR A 42 -19.50 -19.29 -2.59
N ALA A 43 -20.44 -19.20 -1.65
CA ALA A 43 -20.10 -19.16 -0.24
C ALA A 43 -19.66 -20.53 0.27
N ILE A 44 -18.49 -20.57 0.90
CA ILE A 44 -17.91 -21.74 1.55
C ILE A 44 -18.47 -21.88 2.97
N PHE A 45 -18.66 -20.75 3.63
CA PHE A 45 -19.15 -20.68 4.99
C PHE A 45 -20.25 -19.60 5.10
N LYS A 46 -21.34 -19.92 5.81
CA LYS A 46 -22.47 -19.01 6.03
C LYS A 46 -22.97 -19.13 7.45
N VAL A 47 -23.20 -17.99 8.10
CA VAL A 47 -23.84 -17.91 9.41
C VAL A 47 -24.87 -16.78 9.40
N GLN A 48 -26.11 -17.10 9.71
CA GLN A 48 -27.15 -16.10 9.93
C GLN A 48 -27.10 -15.63 11.39
N LYS A 49 -26.90 -14.33 11.62
CA LYS A 49 -26.97 -13.74 12.95
C LYS A 49 -27.92 -12.54 12.94
N GLY A 50 -29.09 -12.70 13.54
CA GLY A 50 -30.14 -11.72 13.43
C GLY A 50 -30.60 -11.56 11.97
N GLU A 51 -30.64 -10.34 11.49
CA GLU A 51 -31.04 -10.01 10.12
C GLU A 51 -29.94 -10.17 9.08
N THR A 52 -28.67 -10.30 9.51
CA THR A 52 -27.51 -10.28 8.62
C THR A 52 -26.96 -11.69 8.38
N LEU A 53 -26.79 -12.05 7.12
CA LEU A 53 -26.05 -13.22 6.69
C LEU A 53 -24.56 -12.88 6.59
N TYR A 54 -23.73 -13.55 7.38
CA TYR A 54 -22.27 -13.45 7.29
C TYR A 54 -21.78 -14.58 6.41
N SER A 55 -20.98 -14.27 5.38
CA SER A 55 -20.48 -15.29 4.46
C SER A 55 -19.00 -15.12 4.13
N ILE A 56 -18.29 -16.25 3.98
CA ILE A 56 -16.95 -16.34 3.40
C ILE A 56 -17.08 -17.08 2.08
N ARG A 57 -16.52 -16.51 1.03
CA ARG A 57 -16.67 -16.97 -0.36
C ARG A 57 -15.36 -17.46 -0.94
N ILE A 58 -15.45 -18.25 -2.02
CA ILE A 58 -14.32 -19.03 -2.58
C ILE A 58 -13.19 -18.15 -3.14
N ILE A 59 -13.48 -16.96 -3.66
CA ILE A 59 -12.48 -16.03 -4.20
C ILE A 59 -12.18 -14.99 -3.12
N PRO A 60 -11.04 -15.09 -2.39
CA PRO A 60 -10.74 -14.24 -1.24
C PRO A 60 -10.23 -12.84 -1.63
N LEU A 61 -10.58 -12.39 -2.82
CA LEU A 61 -10.22 -11.07 -3.35
C LEU A 61 -11.47 -10.22 -3.42
N GLY A 62 -11.67 -9.35 -2.43
CA GLY A 62 -12.84 -8.50 -2.37
C GLY A 62 -13.82 -8.84 -1.25
N GLY A 63 -14.96 -8.17 -1.28
CA GLY A 63 -16.07 -8.35 -0.36
C GLY A 63 -17.25 -7.49 -0.80
N PHE A 64 -18.35 -7.58 -0.10
CA PHE A 64 -19.48 -6.68 -0.31
C PHE A 64 -20.42 -6.62 0.91
N ASN A 65 -21.11 -5.51 1.01
CA ASN A 65 -22.23 -5.32 1.91
C ASN A 65 -23.52 -5.20 1.11
N ARG A 66 -24.52 -6.05 1.41
CA ARG A 66 -25.84 -5.86 0.88
C ARG A 66 -26.66 -5.05 1.89
N ILE A 67 -26.76 -3.74 1.65
CA ILE A 67 -27.58 -2.83 2.44
C ILE A 67 -28.94 -2.74 1.76
N ALA A 68 -30.03 -3.02 2.51
CA ALA A 68 -31.37 -3.04 1.96
C ALA A 68 -31.75 -1.72 1.28
N GLY A 69 -32.36 -1.81 0.11
CA GLY A 69 -32.78 -0.67 -0.70
C GLY A 69 -31.63 0.19 -1.22
N MET A 70 -30.46 -0.38 -1.44
CA MET A 70 -29.35 0.30 -2.13
C MET A 70 -29.43 0.11 -3.65
N THR A 71 -30.06 -0.95 -4.11
CA THR A 71 -30.35 -1.20 -5.52
C THR A 71 -31.74 -0.63 -5.91
N PRO A 72 -31.88 -0.05 -7.12
CA PRO A 72 -33.13 0.63 -7.53
C PRO A 72 -34.39 -0.24 -7.52
N ASP A 73 -34.25 -1.54 -7.71
CA ASP A 73 -35.37 -2.49 -7.87
C ASP A 73 -35.73 -3.20 -6.56
N GLU A 74 -35.04 -2.91 -5.45
CA GLU A 74 -35.35 -3.50 -4.17
C GLU A 74 -36.56 -2.83 -3.49
N PRO A 75 -37.45 -3.61 -2.84
CA PRO A 75 -38.53 -3.04 -2.08
C PRO A 75 -37.99 -2.19 -0.94
N LEU A 76 -38.53 -0.98 -0.80
CA LEU A 76 -38.10 -0.04 0.23
C LEU A 76 -38.85 -0.29 1.53
N ASN A 77 -38.14 -0.38 2.64
CA ASN A 77 -38.67 -0.37 4.00
C ASN A 77 -38.10 0.84 4.78
N GLU A 78 -38.57 1.07 6.00
CA GLU A 78 -38.14 2.20 6.83
C GLU A 78 -36.62 2.20 7.11
N ARG A 79 -35.99 1.03 7.03
CA ARG A 79 -34.54 0.83 7.28
C ARG A 79 -33.72 0.79 6.01
N SER A 80 -34.36 0.96 4.85
CA SER A 80 -33.65 0.99 3.55
C SER A 80 -32.76 2.21 3.42
N PHE A 81 -31.61 2.04 2.75
CA PHE A 81 -30.63 3.08 2.47
C PHE A 81 -31.25 4.35 1.88
N TYR A 82 -32.10 4.19 0.85
CA TYR A 82 -32.75 5.34 0.20
C TYR A 82 -33.72 6.12 1.09
N ASN A 83 -34.25 5.53 2.16
CA ASN A 83 -35.17 6.20 3.08
C ASN A 83 -34.43 6.94 4.21
N LYS A 84 -33.09 6.84 4.28
CA LYS A 84 -32.31 7.57 5.27
C LYS A 84 -31.92 8.97 4.78
N PRO A 85 -31.74 9.94 5.70
CA PRO A 85 -31.29 11.29 5.35
C PRO A 85 -29.92 11.26 4.69
N ALA A 86 -29.64 12.24 3.82
CA ALA A 86 -28.41 12.31 3.02
C ALA A 86 -27.12 12.19 3.84
N TRP A 87 -27.06 12.85 5.02
CA TRP A 87 -25.87 12.78 5.87
C TRP A 87 -25.56 11.36 6.36
N LYS A 88 -26.58 10.52 6.67
CA LYS A 88 -26.37 9.11 7.04
C LYS A 88 -25.86 8.31 5.86
N LYS A 89 -26.42 8.52 4.67
CA LYS A 89 -25.95 7.90 3.43
C LYS A 89 -24.48 8.27 3.15
N PHE A 90 -24.16 9.56 3.32
CA PHE A 90 -22.79 10.06 3.14
C PHE A 90 -21.79 9.39 4.09
N ILE A 91 -22.12 9.31 5.39
CA ILE A 91 -21.29 8.63 6.40
C ILE A 91 -21.06 7.17 6.00
N VAL A 92 -22.13 6.45 5.63
CA VAL A 92 -22.02 5.02 5.30
C VAL A 92 -21.14 4.80 4.08
N ILE A 93 -21.31 5.59 3.02
CA ILE A 93 -20.51 5.40 1.80
C ILE A 93 -19.07 5.87 1.98
N SER A 94 -18.80 6.94 2.72
CA SER A 94 -17.40 7.37 2.96
C SER A 94 -16.66 6.48 3.95
N ALA A 95 -17.37 5.68 4.74
CA ALA A 95 -16.77 4.88 5.81
C ALA A 95 -15.78 3.83 5.33
N GLY A 96 -15.99 3.24 4.17
CA GLY A 96 -15.02 2.30 3.59
C GLY A 96 -13.64 2.90 3.45
N ALA A 97 -13.56 4.07 2.81
CA ALA A 97 -12.30 4.81 2.64
C ALA A 97 -11.71 5.27 3.98
N VAL A 98 -12.55 5.80 4.88
CA VAL A 98 -12.11 6.25 6.21
C VAL A 98 -11.52 5.10 7.02
N PHE A 99 -12.13 3.92 7.00
CA PHE A 99 -11.61 2.75 7.70
C PHE A 99 -10.30 2.26 7.10
N ASN A 100 -10.09 2.41 5.80
CA ASN A 100 -8.79 2.13 5.18
C ASN A 100 -7.70 3.10 5.64
N PHE A 101 -8.01 4.38 5.82
CA PHE A 101 -7.06 5.34 6.40
C PHE A 101 -6.77 5.03 7.87
N ILE A 102 -7.78 4.64 8.64
CA ILE A 102 -7.61 4.20 10.03
C ILE A 102 -6.73 2.94 10.09
N LEU A 103 -6.94 1.96 9.20
CA LEU A 103 -6.09 0.78 9.11
C LEU A 103 -4.63 1.15 8.86
N ALA A 104 -4.37 2.06 7.93
CA ALA A 104 -3.01 2.51 7.64
C ALA A 104 -2.35 3.17 8.87
N ILE A 105 -3.10 4.03 9.59
CA ILE A 105 -2.61 4.64 10.84
C ILE A 105 -2.30 3.55 11.87
N VAL A 106 -3.17 2.57 12.06
CA VAL A 106 -2.97 1.46 13.02
C VAL A 106 -1.73 0.63 12.66
N LEU A 107 -1.55 0.31 11.38
CA LEU A 107 -0.39 -0.45 10.91
C LEU A 107 0.91 0.34 11.07
N PHE A 108 0.96 1.61 10.67
CA PHE A 108 2.14 2.46 10.87
C PHE A 108 2.43 2.71 12.35
N PHE A 109 1.41 2.91 13.17
CA PHE A 109 1.56 3.04 14.62
C PHE A 109 2.17 1.77 15.22
N GLY A 110 1.62 0.60 14.89
CA GLY A 110 2.15 -0.68 15.35
C GLY A 110 3.60 -0.89 14.94
N LEU A 111 3.96 -0.53 13.70
CA LEU A 111 5.34 -0.58 13.21
C LEU A 111 6.26 0.39 13.95
N ASN A 112 5.83 1.63 14.19
CA ASN A 112 6.63 2.61 14.93
C ASN A 112 6.91 2.16 16.36
N VAL A 113 5.91 1.58 17.04
CA VAL A 113 6.07 1.07 18.43
C VAL A 113 6.94 -0.19 18.48
N THR A 114 6.76 -1.13 17.54
CA THR A 114 7.40 -2.45 17.63
C THR A 114 8.75 -2.50 16.93
N VAL A 115 8.86 -1.90 15.75
CA VAL A 115 10.08 -1.90 14.93
C VAL A 115 10.89 -0.63 15.14
N GLY A 116 10.22 0.51 15.36
CA GLY A 116 10.83 1.83 15.35
C GLY A 116 11.16 2.28 13.93
N ASN A 117 11.85 3.40 13.80
CA ASN A 117 12.41 3.84 12.53
C ASN A 117 13.85 3.32 12.39
N LEU A 118 14.10 2.65 11.29
CA LEU A 118 15.46 2.28 10.91
C LEU A 118 16.02 3.43 10.08
N THR A 119 16.74 4.34 10.74
CA THR A 119 17.47 5.41 10.06
C THR A 119 18.87 4.92 9.77
N TYR A 120 19.32 4.98 8.51
CA TYR A 120 20.70 4.68 8.23
C TYR A 120 21.58 5.79 8.83
N THR A 121 22.67 5.38 9.44
CA THR A 121 23.64 6.33 9.96
C THR A 121 24.48 6.80 8.78
N ASN A 122 24.73 8.11 8.68
CA ASN A 122 25.68 8.61 7.68
C ASN A 122 27.14 8.35 8.08
N GLU A 123 27.35 7.51 9.12
CA GLU A 123 28.66 7.00 9.46
C GLU A 123 29.12 5.96 8.44
N PRO A 124 30.40 5.93 8.07
CA PRO A 124 30.91 5.00 7.06
C PRO A 124 31.10 3.58 7.63
N VAL A 125 30.04 3.04 8.24
CA VAL A 125 30.04 1.71 8.87
C VAL A 125 29.17 0.76 8.06
N ILE A 126 29.75 -0.39 7.70
CA ILE A 126 29.07 -1.44 6.96
C ILE A 126 28.00 -2.10 7.87
N GLY A 127 26.74 -2.00 7.49
CA GLY A 127 25.64 -2.66 8.21
C GLY A 127 25.39 -4.08 7.72
N ASN A 128 25.42 -4.29 6.42
CA ASN A 128 25.24 -5.62 5.81
C ASN A 128 26.00 -5.73 4.49
N ILE A 129 26.31 -6.97 4.10
CA ILE A 129 27.02 -7.31 2.88
C ILE A 129 26.15 -8.21 2.02
N ILE A 130 26.10 -7.94 0.72
CA ILE A 130 25.36 -8.74 -0.24
C ILE A 130 26.13 -10.04 -0.51
N ALA A 131 25.49 -11.18 -0.35
CA ALA A 131 26.08 -12.48 -0.66
C ALA A 131 26.52 -12.55 -2.14
N GLY A 132 27.73 -13.05 -2.41
CA GLY A 132 28.35 -13.12 -3.72
C GLY A 132 28.92 -11.79 -4.23
N SER A 133 28.84 -10.71 -3.43
CA SER A 133 29.36 -9.40 -3.79
C SER A 133 30.89 -9.31 -3.73
N SER A 134 31.42 -8.22 -4.30
CA SER A 134 32.86 -7.92 -4.23
C SER A 134 33.34 -7.66 -2.80
N ALA A 135 32.49 -7.10 -1.95
CA ALA A 135 32.80 -6.88 -0.55
C ALA A 135 32.95 -8.20 0.23
N GLU A 136 32.06 -9.18 -0.01
CA GLU A 136 32.18 -10.50 0.59
C GLU A 136 33.43 -11.23 0.12
N GLN A 137 33.75 -11.17 -1.19
CA GLN A 137 34.96 -11.76 -1.75
C GLN A 137 36.24 -11.15 -1.17
N ALA A 138 36.20 -9.88 -0.79
CA ALA A 138 37.29 -9.16 -0.15
C ALA A 138 37.33 -9.33 1.38
N HIS A 139 36.46 -10.21 1.95
CA HIS A 139 36.37 -10.47 3.38
C HIS A 139 36.05 -9.24 4.24
N LEU A 140 35.30 -8.27 3.68
CA LEU A 140 34.69 -7.23 4.49
C LEU A 140 33.57 -7.84 5.34
N GLU A 141 33.33 -7.26 6.51
CA GLU A 141 32.35 -7.76 7.47
C GLU A 141 31.37 -6.65 7.92
N ALA A 142 30.24 -7.05 8.47
CA ALA A 142 29.35 -6.10 9.12
C ALA A 142 30.06 -5.47 10.33
N ASN A 143 29.79 -4.19 10.58
CA ASN A 143 30.44 -3.32 11.57
C ASN A 143 31.85 -2.87 11.22
N ASP A 144 32.40 -3.19 10.03
CA ASP A 144 33.62 -2.55 9.55
C ASP A 144 33.36 -1.04 9.32
N ARG A 145 34.22 -0.18 9.85
CA ARG A 145 34.22 1.25 9.57
C ARG A 145 35.19 1.53 8.44
N ILE A 146 34.70 2.02 7.33
CA ILE A 146 35.55 2.38 6.18
C ILE A 146 36.30 3.67 6.50
N ILE A 147 37.64 3.63 6.43
CA ILE A 147 38.54 4.75 6.71
C ILE A 147 39.00 5.44 5.43
N THR A 148 39.46 4.64 4.46
CA THR A 148 39.90 5.17 3.16
C THR A 148 39.53 4.22 2.02
N ILE A 149 39.34 4.81 0.84
CA ILE A 149 39.18 4.10 -0.44
C ILE A 149 40.19 4.72 -1.42
N ASP A 150 41.15 3.94 -1.91
CA ASP A 150 42.29 4.42 -2.74
C ASP A 150 43.00 5.66 -2.15
N GLY A 151 43.24 5.64 -0.84
CA GLY A 151 43.85 6.73 -0.10
C GLY A 151 42.96 7.95 0.12
N LYS A 152 41.77 8.00 -0.45
CA LYS A 152 40.79 9.05 -0.18
C LYS A 152 40.11 8.78 1.16
N LYS A 153 40.14 9.75 2.08
CA LYS A 153 39.50 9.67 3.38
C LYS A 153 37.96 9.61 3.24
N ILE A 154 37.34 8.67 3.91
CA ILE A 154 35.91 8.50 4.00
C ILE A 154 35.44 8.96 5.39
N SER A 155 34.66 10.01 5.42
CA SER A 155 34.14 10.57 6.67
C SER A 155 32.65 10.25 6.87
N THR A 156 31.91 10.09 5.79
CA THR A 156 30.48 9.79 5.77
C THR A 156 30.19 8.63 4.80
N TRP A 157 29.03 8.00 4.96
CA TRP A 157 28.57 6.97 4.04
C TRP A 157 28.43 7.49 2.59
N ASP A 158 28.01 8.76 2.47
CA ASP A 158 27.81 9.40 1.16
C ASP A 158 29.12 9.62 0.40
N ASP A 159 30.30 9.61 1.07
CA ASP A 159 31.61 9.73 0.43
C ASP A 159 32.02 8.46 -0.32
N ILE A 160 31.42 7.30 0.01
CA ILE A 160 31.80 6.00 -0.56
C ILE A 160 31.51 5.95 -2.06
N ARG A 161 30.30 6.32 -2.47
CA ARG A 161 29.87 6.25 -3.87
C ARG A 161 30.71 7.11 -4.82
N PRO A 162 30.98 8.39 -4.50
CA PRO A 162 31.91 9.22 -5.31
C PRO A 162 33.32 8.66 -5.36
N SER A 163 33.82 8.04 -4.26
CA SER A 163 35.16 7.47 -4.20
C SER A 163 35.35 6.22 -5.07
N LEU A 164 34.25 5.52 -5.37
CA LEU A 164 34.27 4.36 -6.28
C LEU A 164 34.06 4.73 -7.76
N GLN A 165 33.79 6.00 -8.10
CA GLN A 165 33.56 6.39 -9.49
C GLN A 165 34.83 6.19 -10.33
N GLY A 166 34.64 5.59 -11.51
CA GLY A 166 35.74 5.30 -12.43
C GLY A 166 36.58 4.04 -12.09
N THR A 167 36.23 3.32 -11.01
CA THR A 167 37.01 2.16 -10.53
C THR A 167 36.38 0.80 -10.92
N ALA A 168 35.36 0.78 -11.76
CA ALA A 168 34.70 -0.45 -12.16
C ALA A 168 35.68 -1.45 -12.78
N ASN A 169 35.67 -2.70 -12.29
CA ASN A 169 36.53 -3.80 -12.70
C ASN A 169 38.04 -3.58 -12.44
N HIS A 170 38.39 -2.59 -11.62
CA HIS A 170 39.77 -2.37 -11.16
C HIS A 170 39.83 -2.61 -9.66
N GLY A 171 40.95 -3.17 -9.19
CA GLY A 171 41.19 -3.38 -7.75
C GLY A 171 41.34 -2.05 -7.03
N VAL A 172 40.54 -1.80 -6.03
CA VAL A 172 40.51 -0.60 -5.18
C VAL A 172 40.96 -0.98 -3.79
N THR A 173 41.92 -0.27 -3.24
CA THR A 173 42.38 -0.49 -1.85
C THR A 173 41.39 0.12 -0.89
N VAL A 174 40.78 -0.70 -0.05
CA VAL A 174 39.85 -0.28 1.01
C VAL A 174 40.49 -0.55 2.36
N VAL A 175 40.58 0.48 3.20
CA VAL A 175 41.08 0.38 4.57
C VAL A 175 39.91 0.52 5.50
N VAL A 176 39.73 -0.47 6.35
CA VAL A 176 38.64 -0.50 7.37
C VAL A 176 39.23 -0.62 8.78
N GLU A 177 38.45 -0.15 9.75
CA GLU A 177 38.68 -0.40 11.15
C GLU A 177 37.68 -1.49 11.63
N ARG A 178 38.21 -2.60 12.12
CA ARG A 178 37.45 -3.72 12.71
C ARG A 178 37.98 -3.99 14.11
N GLU A 179 37.15 -3.85 15.13
CA GLU A 179 37.53 -4.07 16.53
C GLU A 179 38.79 -3.29 16.96
N GLY A 180 38.95 -2.06 16.51
CA GLY A 180 40.08 -1.19 16.81
C GLY A 180 41.36 -1.55 16.04
N LYS A 181 41.33 -2.51 15.09
CA LYS A 181 42.44 -2.86 14.21
C LYS A 181 42.20 -2.35 12.80
N THR A 182 43.23 -1.78 12.20
CA THR A 182 43.19 -1.36 10.79
C THR A 182 43.45 -2.57 9.90
N ILE A 183 42.54 -2.83 8.97
CA ILE A 183 42.64 -3.91 7.98
C ILE A 183 42.63 -3.28 6.61
N GLU A 184 43.59 -3.65 5.77
CA GLU A 184 43.67 -3.25 4.38
C GLU A 184 43.28 -4.42 3.48
N THR A 185 42.37 -4.21 2.52
CA THR A 185 41.91 -5.23 1.58
C THR A 185 41.70 -4.62 0.20
N THR A 186 41.76 -5.46 -0.84
CA THR A 186 41.48 -5.03 -2.22
C THR A 186 40.09 -5.52 -2.63
N VAL A 187 39.24 -4.58 -3.05
CA VAL A 187 37.90 -4.84 -3.54
C VAL A 187 37.83 -4.50 -5.03
N ILE A 188 37.16 -5.31 -5.83
CA ILE A 188 36.95 -5.04 -7.27
C ILE A 188 35.49 -4.62 -7.47
N PRO A 189 35.16 -3.31 -7.61
CA PRO A 189 33.80 -2.85 -7.81
C PRO A 189 33.24 -3.39 -9.14
N LYS A 190 31.97 -3.89 -9.11
CA LYS A 190 31.27 -4.31 -10.32
C LYS A 190 30.34 -3.20 -10.80
N MET A 191 30.21 -3.06 -12.13
CA MET A 191 29.26 -2.10 -12.68
C MET A 191 27.83 -2.61 -12.51
N GLU A 192 26.99 -1.87 -11.80
CA GLU A 192 25.56 -2.14 -11.63
C GLU A 192 24.77 -0.84 -11.82
N GLN A 193 23.79 -0.86 -12.73
CA GLN A 193 22.92 0.31 -13.00
C GLN A 193 23.72 1.61 -13.17
N ASP A 194 24.72 1.60 -14.09
CA ASP A 194 25.58 2.72 -14.44
C ASP A 194 26.46 3.29 -13.31
N SER A 195 26.63 2.54 -12.22
CA SER A 195 27.56 2.93 -11.15
C SER A 195 28.36 1.73 -10.60
N PRO A 196 29.65 1.93 -10.27
CA PRO A 196 30.45 0.89 -9.62
C PRO A 196 29.95 0.69 -8.19
N LYS A 197 29.70 -0.58 -7.83
CA LYS A 197 29.26 -0.99 -6.49
C LYS A 197 30.12 -2.13 -5.96
N ILE A 198 30.27 -2.19 -4.65
CA ILE A 198 30.99 -3.27 -3.96
C ILE A 198 30.06 -4.21 -3.18
N GLY A 199 28.76 -3.88 -3.09
CA GLY A 199 27.75 -4.72 -2.47
C GLY A 199 27.66 -4.61 -0.95
N ILE A 200 27.71 -3.39 -0.42
CA ILE A 200 27.55 -3.07 1.00
C ILE A 200 26.32 -2.20 1.23
N TYR A 201 25.72 -2.33 2.40
CA TYR A 201 24.66 -1.47 2.92
C TYR A 201 25.13 -0.71 4.16
N PRO A 202 24.62 0.51 4.42
CA PRO A 202 24.95 1.27 5.62
C PRO A 202 24.47 0.57 6.88
N SER A 203 25.05 0.91 8.02
CA SER A 203 24.50 0.55 9.31
C SER A 203 23.23 1.33 9.62
N PHE A 204 22.31 0.70 10.34
CA PHE A 204 21.04 1.30 10.73
C PHE A 204 21.03 1.50 12.24
N THR A 205 20.62 2.68 12.68
CA THR A 205 20.25 2.92 14.08
C THR A 205 18.75 2.77 14.20
N ARG A 206 18.32 2.05 15.23
CA ARG A 206 16.91 1.92 15.55
C ARG A 206 16.51 3.06 16.50
N GLU A 207 15.73 3.99 15.98
CA GLU A 207 15.08 5.00 16.79
C GLU A 207 13.76 4.42 17.34
N THR A 208 13.63 4.37 18.64
CA THR A 208 12.39 3.98 19.32
C THR A 208 11.61 5.24 19.70
N TYR A 209 10.35 5.25 19.37
CA TYR A 209 9.46 6.37 19.64
C TYR A 209 8.58 6.10 20.86
N SER A 210 8.25 7.13 21.61
CA SER A 210 7.18 7.06 22.61
C SER A 210 5.83 6.76 21.92
N ILE A 211 4.85 6.28 22.68
CA ILE A 211 3.50 5.98 22.17
C ILE A 211 2.88 7.20 21.47
N GLY A 212 3.04 8.39 22.06
CA GLY A 212 2.51 9.64 21.49
C GLY A 212 3.20 10.04 20.18
N GLU A 213 4.53 9.94 20.12
CA GLU A 213 5.31 10.19 18.91
C GLU A 213 4.97 9.17 17.82
N SER A 214 4.86 7.89 18.16
CA SER A 214 4.48 6.81 17.24
C SER A 214 3.13 7.08 16.58
N LEU A 215 2.14 7.56 17.33
CA LEU A 215 0.83 7.91 16.82
C LEU A 215 0.89 9.15 15.92
N SER A 216 1.59 10.20 16.35
CA SER A 216 1.76 11.43 15.58
C SER A 216 2.43 11.15 14.22
N LEU A 217 3.50 10.35 14.23
CA LEU A 217 4.20 9.94 13.02
C LEU A 217 3.32 9.09 12.09
N ALA A 218 2.52 8.17 12.65
CA ALA A 218 1.61 7.34 11.86
C ALA A 218 0.54 8.18 11.15
N VAL A 219 -0.07 9.14 11.86
CA VAL A 219 -1.05 10.08 11.30
C VAL A 219 -0.40 10.97 10.24
N SER A 220 0.77 11.56 10.55
CA SER A 220 1.51 12.41 9.62
C SER A 220 1.88 11.65 8.34
N ARG A 221 2.44 10.45 8.47
CA ARG A 221 2.82 9.60 7.32
C ARG A 221 1.60 9.24 6.46
N THR A 222 0.48 8.89 7.09
CA THR A 222 -0.77 8.61 6.37
C THR A 222 -1.24 9.85 5.61
N GLY A 223 -1.29 11.01 6.25
CA GLY A 223 -1.67 12.27 5.62
C GLY A 223 -0.76 12.66 4.45
N GLN A 224 0.55 12.58 4.64
CA GLN A 224 1.54 12.86 3.57
C GLN A 224 1.36 11.91 2.38
N THR A 225 1.12 10.62 2.63
CA THR A 225 0.88 9.64 1.58
C THR A 225 -0.41 9.94 0.81
N ILE A 226 -1.50 10.31 1.49
CA ILE A 226 -2.75 10.74 0.84
C ILE A 226 -2.50 11.95 -0.07
N VAL A 227 -1.81 12.98 0.45
CA VAL A 227 -1.50 14.19 -0.33
C VAL A 227 -0.65 13.85 -1.56
N ALA A 228 0.40 13.04 -1.39
CA ALA A 228 1.27 12.61 -2.48
C ALA A 228 0.48 11.85 -3.57
N MET A 229 -0.44 10.95 -3.16
CA MET A 229 -1.28 10.22 -4.11
C MET A 229 -2.24 11.13 -4.87
N VAL A 230 -2.91 12.04 -4.18
CA VAL A 230 -3.83 13.00 -4.82
C VAL A 230 -3.07 13.92 -5.77
N SER A 231 -1.87 14.40 -5.38
CA SER A 231 -1.01 15.21 -6.25
C SER A 231 -0.55 14.40 -7.47
N GLY A 232 -0.14 13.14 -7.29
CA GLY A 232 0.27 12.27 -8.39
C GLY A 232 -0.86 12.02 -9.40
N ILE A 233 -2.09 11.78 -8.92
CA ILE A 233 -3.28 11.65 -9.78
C ILE A 233 -3.53 12.95 -10.55
N TYR A 234 -3.42 14.09 -9.87
CA TYR A 234 -3.58 15.41 -10.51
C TYR A 234 -2.53 15.66 -11.60
N ASP A 235 -1.26 15.32 -11.35
CA ASP A 235 -0.16 15.45 -12.29
C ASP A 235 -0.32 14.52 -13.50
N MET A 236 -0.82 13.28 -13.27
CA MET A 236 -1.18 12.36 -14.36
C MET A 236 -2.31 12.93 -15.24
N ILE A 237 -3.34 13.50 -14.65
CA ILE A 237 -4.44 14.14 -15.41
C ILE A 237 -3.93 15.33 -16.25
N ARG A 238 -2.97 16.09 -15.72
CA ARG A 238 -2.33 17.19 -16.45
C ARG A 238 -1.34 16.75 -17.52
N GLY A 239 -0.98 15.48 -17.56
CA GLY A 239 0.02 14.93 -18.49
C GLY A 239 1.46 15.33 -18.16
N THR A 240 1.72 15.83 -16.95
CA THR A 240 3.07 16.20 -16.48
C THR A 240 3.85 15.00 -15.99
N GLN A 241 3.16 13.91 -15.63
CA GLN A 241 3.75 12.64 -15.22
C GLN A 241 3.14 11.48 -15.98
N ALA A 242 3.97 10.52 -16.41
CA ALA A 242 3.49 9.29 -17.03
C ALA A 242 2.73 8.43 -16.02
N ALA A 243 1.63 7.82 -16.45
CA ALA A 243 0.86 6.90 -15.62
C ALA A 243 1.57 5.54 -15.54
N GLU A 244 2.33 5.31 -14.48
CA GLU A 244 2.87 3.98 -14.16
C GLU A 244 1.84 3.20 -13.34
N LEU A 245 0.90 2.57 -14.03
CA LEU A 245 -0.13 1.76 -13.38
C LEU A 245 0.37 0.32 -13.21
N SER A 246 0.24 -0.21 -12.00
CA SER A 246 0.45 -1.63 -11.70
C SER A 246 -0.89 -2.29 -11.48
N GLY A 247 -1.12 -3.38 -12.20
CA GLY A 247 -2.32 -4.18 -12.05
C GLY A 247 -2.22 -5.22 -10.94
N PRO A 248 -3.25 -6.06 -10.80
CA PRO A 248 -3.29 -7.07 -9.74
C PRO A 248 -2.12 -8.04 -9.76
N VAL A 249 -1.59 -8.36 -10.95
CA VAL A 249 -0.45 -9.27 -11.11
C VAL A 249 0.83 -8.60 -10.59
N GLY A 250 1.09 -7.36 -10.99
CA GLY A 250 2.24 -6.59 -10.51
C GLY A 250 2.21 -6.37 -8.99
N ILE A 251 1.05 -5.98 -8.44
CA ILE A 251 0.88 -5.81 -6.99
C ILE A 251 1.09 -7.13 -6.24
N SER A 252 0.61 -8.26 -6.79
CA SER A 252 0.81 -9.58 -6.18
C SER A 252 2.29 -9.97 -6.14
N GLN A 253 3.05 -9.68 -7.20
CA GLN A 253 4.49 -9.92 -7.24
C GLN A 253 5.23 -9.05 -6.24
N MET A 254 4.88 -7.75 -6.16
CA MET A 254 5.45 -6.84 -5.15
C MET A 254 5.16 -7.36 -3.74
N ALA A 255 3.93 -7.80 -3.45
CA ALA A 255 3.59 -8.39 -2.16
C ALA A 255 4.45 -9.61 -1.85
N GLY A 256 4.67 -10.48 -2.84
CA GLY A 256 5.53 -11.67 -2.70
C GLY A 256 6.99 -11.33 -2.45
N ALA A 257 7.55 -10.38 -3.19
CA ALA A 257 8.93 -9.93 -3.03
C ALA A 257 9.14 -9.26 -1.66
N ILE A 258 8.21 -8.38 -1.25
CA ILE A 258 8.25 -7.69 0.04
C ILE A 258 8.09 -8.68 1.20
N ALA A 259 7.24 -9.72 1.06
CA ALA A 259 7.06 -10.75 2.07
C ALA A 259 8.35 -11.55 2.35
N GLN A 260 9.24 -11.70 1.35
CA GLN A 260 10.55 -12.32 1.54
C GLN A 260 11.50 -11.45 2.37
N SER A 261 11.32 -10.12 2.36
CA SER A 261 12.09 -9.19 3.19
C SER A 261 11.60 -9.13 4.64
N GLY A 262 10.47 -9.76 4.97
CA GLY A 262 9.95 -9.87 6.33
C GLY A 262 8.51 -9.37 6.50
N PHE A 263 7.97 -9.60 7.68
CA PHE A 263 6.57 -9.26 7.99
C PHE A 263 6.35 -7.74 8.17
N ALA A 264 7.30 -7.02 8.75
CA ALA A 264 7.18 -5.57 8.96
C ALA A 264 7.13 -4.78 7.64
N PRO A 265 8.00 -5.05 6.62
CA PRO A 265 7.84 -4.49 5.28
C PRO A 265 6.47 -4.82 4.65
N LEU A 266 5.97 -6.06 4.82
CA LEU A 266 4.66 -6.46 4.30
C LEU A 266 3.51 -5.67 4.94
N LEU A 267 3.56 -5.40 6.24
CA LEU A 267 2.58 -4.53 6.92
C LEU A 267 2.67 -3.08 6.45
N SER A 268 3.89 -2.56 6.23
CA SER A 268 4.06 -1.22 5.66
C SER A 268 3.48 -1.11 4.25
N PHE A 269 3.67 -2.14 3.44
CA PHE A 269 3.07 -2.24 2.10
C PHE A 269 1.53 -2.35 2.17
N ALA A 270 1.00 -3.15 3.10
CA ALA A 270 -0.43 -3.22 3.34
C ALA A 270 -1.02 -1.85 3.74
N ALA A 271 -0.34 -1.08 4.61
CA ALA A 271 -0.74 0.28 4.96
C ALA A 271 -0.78 1.20 3.74
N PHE A 272 0.26 1.15 2.90
CA PHE A 272 0.33 1.93 1.66
C PHE A 272 -0.81 1.57 0.70
N LEU A 273 -1.07 0.28 0.47
CA LEU A 273 -2.17 -0.16 -0.39
C LEU A 273 -3.55 0.16 0.21
N SER A 274 -3.68 0.16 1.54
CA SER A 274 -4.91 0.58 2.22
C SER A 274 -5.21 2.05 1.95
N ILE A 275 -4.21 2.93 2.03
CA ILE A 275 -4.36 4.34 1.66
C ILE A 275 -4.75 4.46 0.19
N ASN A 276 -4.09 3.70 -0.68
CA ASN A 276 -4.36 3.70 -2.11
C ASN A 276 -5.82 3.34 -2.41
N LEU A 277 -6.31 2.24 -1.84
CA LEU A 277 -7.70 1.84 -2.00
C LEU A 277 -8.67 2.90 -1.46
N GLY A 278 -8.36 3.51 -0.31
CA GLY A 278 -9.17 4.60 0.26
C GLY A 278 -9.25 5.82 -0.66
N VAL A 279 -8.11 6.26 -1.21
CA VAL A 279 -8.06 7.41 -2.12
C VAL A 279 -8.78 7.11 -3.44
N ILE A 280 -8.51 5.94 -4.04
CA ILE A 280 -9.15 5.55 -5.31
C ILE A 280 -10.67 5.44 -5.13
N ASN A 281 -11.15 4.84 -4.04
CA ASN A 281 -12.59 4.71 -3.80
C ASN A 281 -13.29 6.05 -3.57
N LEU A 282 -12.57 7.09 -3.17
CA LEU A 282 -13.14 8.45 -3.07
C LEU A 282 -13.13 9.23 -4.39
N LEU A 283 -12.51 8.69 -5.46
CA LEU A 283 -12.57 9.34 -6.76
C LEU A 283 -13.99 9.40 -7.30
N PRO A 284 -14.36 10.47 -8.03
CA PRO A 284 -15.69 10.69 -8.56
C PRO A 284 -15.98 9.80 -9.78
N LEU A 285 -15.74 8.51 -9.65
CA LEU A 285 -15.95 7.53 -10.71
C LEU A 285 -17.18 6.68 -10.42
N PRO A 286 -18.03 6.40 -11.41
CA PRO A 286 -19.11 5.45 -11.23
C PRO A 286 -18.59 4.09 -10.72
N VAL A 287 -19.41 3.39 -9.94
CA VAL A 287 -19.07 2.09 -9.30
C VAL A 287 -18.19 2.22 -8.05
N LEU A 288 -17.43 3.29 -7.89
CA LEU A 288 -16.68 3.58 -6.67
C LEU A 288 -17.54 4.36 -5.66
N ASP A 289 -17.14 4.34 -4.40
CA ASP A 289 -17.83 5.07 -3.33
C ASP A 289 -17.96 6.56 -3.64
N GLY A 290 -16.90 7.17 -4.19
CA GLY A 290 -16.89 8.58 -4.59
C GLY A 290 -17.97 8.92 -5.62
N GLY A 291 -18.26 8.02 -6.55
CA GLY A 291 -19.40 8.18 -7.48
C GLY A 291 -20.74 8.20 -6.76
N HIS A 292 -20.93 7.32 -5.79
CA HIS A 292 -22.14 7.32 -4.94
C HIS A 292 -22.22 8.58 -4.07
N LEU A 293 -21.11 9.07 -3.53
CA LEU A 293 -21.08 10.33 -2.76
C LEU A 293 -21.53 11.53 -3.59
N ILE A 294 -21.10 11.61 -4.86
CA ILE A 294 -21.56 12.69 -5.79
C ILE A 294 -23.05 12.58 -6.04
N ILE A 295 -23.57 11.38 -6.27
CA ILE A 295 -25.02 11.17 -6.46
C ILE A 295 -25.80 11.62 -5.22
N ILE A 296 -25.36 11.23 -4.02
CA ILE A 296 -26.00 11.63 -2.76
C ILE A 296 -25.96 13.14 -2.59
N LEU A 297 -24.84 13.79 -2.92
CA LEU A 297 -24.70 15.24 -2.85
C LEU A 297 -25.61 15.95 -3.85
N ALA A 298 -25.67 15.48 -5.10
CA ALA A 298 -26.57 16.02 -6.11
C ALA A 298 -28.05 15.88 -5.72
N GLU A 299 -28.46 14.73 -5.18
CA GLU A 299 -29.80 14.52 -4.65
C GLU A 299 -30.12 15.44 -3.45
N ALA A 300 -29.14 15.66 -2.57
CA ALA A 300 -29.30 16.53 -1.39
C ALA A 300 -29.48 18.01 -1.80
N ILE A 301 -28.73 18.47 -2.83
CA ILE A 301 -28.81 19.85 -3.33
C ILE A 301 -30.09 20.08 -4.14
N THR A 302 -30.45 19.14 -4.99
CA THR A 302 -31.61 19.30 -5.91
C THR A 302 -32.95 18.96 -5.24
N GLY A 303 -32.93 18.25 -4.11
CA GLY A 303 -34.13 17.73 -3.45
C GLY A 303 -34.84 16.64 -4.25
N ARG A 304 -34.24 16.17 -5.36
CA ARG A 304 -34.85 15.18 -6.27
C ARG A 304 -33.97 13.95 -6.39
N ARG A 305 -34.61 12.79 -6.37
CA ARG A 305 -33.89 11.52 -6.61
C ARG A 305 -33.61 11.35 -8.09
N LEU A 306 -32.45 10.81 -8.42
CA LEU A 306 -32.14 10.41 -9.79
C LEU A 306 -33.04 9.25 -10.22
N PRO A 307 -33.54 9.28 -11.48
CA PRO A 307 -34.34 8.16 -11.99
C PRO A 307 -33.54 6.86 -11.99
N ALA A 308 -34.19 5.73 -11.64
CA ALA A 308 -33.53 4.42 -11.58
C ALA A 308 -32.81 4.05 -12.88
N LYS A 309 -33.40 4.39 -14.03
CA LYS A 309 -32.77 4.19 -15.35
C LYS A 309 -31.45 4.98 -15.51
N ALA A 310 -31.39 6.22 -15.02
CA ALA A 310 -30.16 7.02 -15.09
C ALA A 310 -29.07 6.42 -14.22
N LEU A 311 -29.40 5.99 -12.99
CA LEU A 311 -28.48 5.29 -12.10
C LEU A 311 -27.94 4.01 -12.75
N MET A 312 -28.81 3.23 -13.37
CA MET A 312 -28.42 2.00 -14.06
C MET A 312 -27.43 2.29 -15.21
N TYR A 313 -27.68 3.28 -16.04
CA TYR A 313 -26.76 3.64 -17.13
C TYR A 313 -25.43 4.16 -16.60
N ILE A 314 -25.41 5.00 -15.57
CA ILE A 314 -24.19 5.49 -14.93
C ILE A 314 -23.37 4.29 -14.41
N GLN A 315 -23.99 3.34 -13.73
CA GLN A 315 -23.33 2.16 -13.23
C GLN A 315 -22.80 1.26 -14.36
N MET A 316 -23.58 1.03 -15.42
CA MET A 316 -23.15 0.23 -16.57
C MET A 316 -21.91 0.83 -17.26
N ILE A 317 -21.91 2.14 -17.47
CA ILE A 317 -20.74 2.85 -18.05
C ILE A 317 -19.53 2.71 -17.12
N GLY A 318 -19.74 2.89 -15.82
CA GLY A 318 -18.67 2.73 -14.83
C GLY A 318 -18.09 1.33 -14.82
N VAL A 319 -18.93 0.29 -14.81
CA VAL A 319 -18.48 -1.11 -14.88
C VAL A 319 -17.69 -1.36 -16.17
N ALA A 320 -18.20 -0.91 -17.33
CA ALA A 320 -17.50 -1.08 -18.61
C ALA A 320 -16.11 -0.40 -18.58
N LEU A 321 -16.02 0.82 -18.04
CA LEU A 321 -14.76 1.55 -17.89
C LEU A 321 -13.79 0.78 -16.97
N MET A 322 -14.26 0.32 -15.82
CA MET A 322 -13.42 -0.42 -14.86
C MET A 322 -12.93 -1.74 -15.42
N VAL A 323 -13.78 -2.47 -16.16
CA VAL A 323 -13.37 -3.72 -16.84
C VAL A 323 -12.32 -3.42 -17.92
N ALA A 324 -12.51 -2.38 -18.73
CA ALA A 324 -11.54 -1.97 -19.74
C ALA A 324 -10.20 -1.60 -19.12
N LEU A 325 -10.20 -0.80 -18.04
CA LEU A 325 -9.00 -0.42 -17.30
C LEU A 325 -8.30 -1.65 -16.69
N PHE A 326 -9.07 -2.54 -16.06
CA PHE A 326 -8.55 -3.78 -15.47
C PHE A 326 -7.84 -4.65 -16.53
N LEU A 327 -8.46 -4.86 -17.67
CA LEU A 327 -7.88 -5.61 -18.78
C LEU A 327 -6.63 -4.93 -19.32
N TYR A 328 -6.66 -3.62 -19.51
CA TYR A 328 -5.52 -2.84 -19.99
C TYR A 328 -4.30 -2.98 -19.05
N VAL A 329 -4.49 -2.73 -17.75
CA VAL A 329 -3.40 -2.77 -16.77
C VAL A 329 -2.89 -4.20 -16.56
N THR A 330 -3.79 -5.20 -16.53
CA THR A 330 -3.40 -6.62 -16.43
C THR A 330 -2.57 -7.06 -17.66
N THR A 331 -2.95 -6.59 -18.85
CA THR A 331 -2.18 -6.87 -20.07
C THR A 331 -0.79 -6.24 -20.00
N GLN A 332 -0.67 -5.01 -19.52
CA GLN A 332 0.64 -4.38 -19.29
C GLN A 332 1.49 -5.15 -18.27
N ASP A 333 0.90 -5.60 -17.17
CA ASP A 333 1.61 -6.41 -16.18
C ASP A 333 2.20 -7.69 -16.82
N ILE A 334 1.40 -8.37 -17.65
CA ILE A 334 1.85 -9.60 -18.34
C ILE A 334 2.99 -9.29 -19.32
N PHE A 335 2.90 -8.22 -20.09
CA PHE A 335 3.97 -7.83 -21.02
C PHE A 335 5.28 -7.44 -20.31
N ARG A 336 5.22 -6.92 -19.09
CA ARG A 336 6.41 -6.63 -18.28
C ARG A 336 7.09 -7.89 -17.75
N LEU A 337 6.42 -9.04 -17.81
CA LEU A 337 6.91 -10.34 -17.33
C LEU A 337 7.53 -11.21 -18.44
N LEU A 338 7.23 -10.90 -19.69
CA LEU A 338 7.76 -11.58 -20.88
C LEU A 338 9.03 -10.90 -21.38
#